data_14ef3bc97d97c9d9e38939665ce45e65
#
_entry.id   14ef3bc97d97c9d9e38939665ce45e65
#
_cell.length_a   1.000
_cell.length_b   1.000
_cell.length_c   1.000
_cell.angle_alpha   90.00
_cell.angle_beta   90.00
_cell.angle_gamma   90.00
#
_symmetry.space_group_name_H-M   'P 1'
#
loop_
_entity.id
_entity.type
_entity.pdbx_description
1 polymer ?
#
loop_
_entity_poly.entity_id
_entity_poly.type
_entity_poly.pdbx_seq_one_letter_code
_entity_poly.pdbx_strand_id
1 'polypeptide(L)'
;AGKKNNVPILNDQKLTGMQHKYRETVLFFPSNSQTCHAYCTFCFRWPQFVGIDELKFAMKETDLLVQYLKAHPEVTDILFTGGDPMVMSVKKLKEYIEPLLSSNITNLQTIRIGTKALGYWPYKFISDKDSDELLQLFKKVTNKGIQLAFMAHFNHPNELKTNAVKVAIKNILNTGAIIRTQSPIMNHINNKVEDWVEMWKQQVKLGCIPYYMFVARDTGAQDYFAVTLENAWKVYKEAYSKVSGIARTVRGPIMYTNPGKVQILGINEINNEKV
;
A
#
# COMPACT_ATOMS: atom_id res chain seq x y z
N ALA A 1 -2.26 17.13 4.80
CA ALA A 1 -1.26 17.89 4.08
C ALA A 1 -0.59 16.99 3.01
N GLY A 2 -0.04 17.57 1.94
CA GLY A 2 0.71 16.83 0.90
C GLY A 2 -0.10 16.25 -0.27
N LYS A 3 -1.42 16.33 -0.27
CA LYS A 3 -2.27 15.71 -1.31
C LYS A 3 -2.28 16.48 -2.64
N LYS A 4 -2.11 17.78 -2.59
CA LYS A 4 -2.04 18.65 -3.77
C LYS A 4 -0.60 18.85 -4.26
N ASN A 5 0.38 18.34 -3.52
CA ASN A 5 1.78 18.38 -3.93
C ASN A 5 2.08 17.22 -4.89
N ASN A 6 2.96 17.45 -5.84
CA ASN A 6 3.37 16.46 -6.84
C ASN A 6 2.24 15.98 -7.77
N VAL A 7 1.19 16.79 -7.96
CA VAL A 7 0.20 16.55 -9.00
C VAL A 7 0.85 16.81 -10.35
N PRO A 8 0.93 15.82 -11.24
CA PRO A 8 1.57 16.02 -12.54
C PRO A 8 0.68 16.84 -13.48
N ILE A 9 1.33 17.39 -14.51
CA ILE A 9 0.68 18.14 -15.59
C ILE A 9 0.92 17.40 -16.90
N LEU A 10 -0.10 17.28 -17.72
CA LEU A 10 -0.02 16.78 -19.09
C LEU A 10 -0.74 17.77 -20.01
N ASN A 11 -0.06 18.29 -21.02
CA ASN A 11 -0.63 19.27 -21.98
C ASN A 11 -1.35 20.43 -21.26
N ASP A 12 -0.67 21.07 -20.32
CA ASP A 12 -1.17 22.15 -19.45
C ASP A 12 -2.35 21.80 -18.53
N GLN A 13 -2.80 20.55 -18.56
CA GLN A 13 -3.86 20.04 -17.68
C GLN A 13 -3.27 19.40 -16.43
N LYS A 14 -3.68 19.87 -15.24
CA LYS A 14 -3.39 19.18 -13.96
C LYS A 14 -4.16 17.87 -13.85
N LEU A 15 -3.45 16.78 -13.60
CA LEU A 15 -4.02 15.45 -13.44
C LEU A 15 -4.40 15.21 -11.96
N THR A 16 -5.44 15.89 -11.50
CA THR A 16 -5.96 15.73 -10.12
C THR A 16 -6.39 14.29 -9.91
N GLY A 17 -5.82 13.63 -8.88
CA GLY A 17 -5.99 12.19 -8.65
C GLY A 17 -4.79 11.37 -9.09
N MET A 18 -3.71 12.03 -9.52
CA MET A 18 -2.39 11.43 -9.69
C MET A 18 -1.34 12.15 -8.85
N GLN A 19 -0.33 11.42 -8.40
CA GLN A 19 0.87 11.98 -7.75
C GLN A 19 2.12 11.33 -8.35
N HIS A 20 3.05 12.16 -8.84
CA HIS A 20 4.34 11.71 -9.36
C HIS A 20 5.46 12.39 -8.56
N LYS A 21 5.86 11.74 -7.46
CA LYS A 21 6.91 12.23 -6.56
C LYS A 21 8.25 11.53 -6.79
N TYR A 22 8.21 10.24 -7.07
CA TYR A 22 9.39 9.41 -7.30
C TYR A 22 9.51 9.13 -8.78
N ARG A 23 10.71 9.25 -9.32
CA ARG A 23 10.98 9.17 -10.76
C ARG A 23 10.25 8.02 -11.47
N GLU A 24 10.24 6.83 -10.88
CA GLU A 24 9.71 5.62 -11.52
C GLU A 24 8.29 5.26 -11.08
N THR A 25 7.71 5.99 -10.12
CA THR A 25 6.44 5.58 -9.49
C THR A 25 5.39 6.68 -9.55
N VAL A 26 4.26 6.36 -10.15
CA VAL A 26 3.04 7.17 -10.09
C VAL A 26 2.03 6.54 -9.13
N LEU A 27 1.45 7.35 -8.26
CA LEU A 27 0.27 6.99 -7.48
C LEU A 27 -0.98 7.42 -8.25
N PHE A 28 -1.92 6.51 -8.38
CA PHE A 28 -3.19 6.76 -9.03
C PHE A 28 -4.35 6.52 -8.05
N PHE A 29 -5.28 7.45 -8.01
CA PHE A 29 -6.41 7.48 -7.08
C PHE A 29 -7.72 7.34 -7.86
N PRO A 30 -8.19 6.11 -8.16
CA PRO A 30 -9.42 5.90 -8.89
C PRO A 30 -10.60 6.53 -8.18
N SER A 31 -11.47 7.25 -8.89
CA SER A 31 -12.65 7.88 -8.30
C SER A 31 -13.58 6.87 -7.61
N ASN A 32 -13.70 5.68 -8.19
CA ASN A 32 -14.53 4.61 -7.65
C ASN A 32 -13.96 3.91 -6.41
N SER A 33 -12.69 4.21 -6.02
CA SER A 33 -12.03 3.63 -4.84
C SER A 33 -11.91 4.61 -3.67
N GLN A 34 -12.62 5.74 -3.69
CA GLN A 34 -12.52 6.77 -2.65
C GLN A 34 -13.39 6.45 -1.41
N THR A 35 -13.50 5.18 -1.09
CA THR A 35 -14.11 4.65 0.14
C THR A 35 -13.32 3.44 0.61
N CYS A 36 -13.64 2.88 1.78
CA CYS A 36 -12.99 1.70 2.34
C CYS A 36 -14.04 0.71 2.86
N HIS A 37 -13.64 -0.57 3.02
CA HIS A 37 -14.45 -1.58 3.70
C HIS A 37 -14.73 -1.19 5.15
N ALA A 38 -13.74 -0.57 5.82
CA ALA A 38 -13.84 0.01 7.15
C ALA A 38 -12.86 1.17 7.27
N TYR A 39 -13.25 2.22 8.00
CA TYR A 39 -12.39 3.37 8.24
C TYR A 39 -11.50 3.12 9.45
N CYS A 40 -10.19 3.02 9.20
CA CYS A 40 -9.21 2.87 10.27
C CYS A 40 -9.12 4.16 11.10
N THR A 41 -9.14 4.05 12.41
CA THR A 41 -8.96 5.21 13.33
C THR A 41 -7.59 5.88 13.19
N PHE A 42 -6.60 5.15 12.69
CA PHE A 42 -5.24 5.61 12.36
C PHE A 42 -5.05 5.98 10.88
N CYS A 43 -6.13 6.20 10.12
CA CYS A 43 -6.04 6.53 8.70
C CYS A 43 -5.46 7.93 8.49
N PHE A 44 -4.29 8.04 7.85
CA PHE A 44 -3.71 9.34 7.48
C PHE A 44 -4.42 10.01 6.30
N ARG A 45 -5.28 9.27 5.59
CA ARG A 45 -6.13 9.77 4.49
C ARG A 45 -7.54 10.17 4.94
N TRP A 46 -7.83 10.12 6.22
CA TRP A 46 -9.15 10.44 6.77
C TRP A 46 -9.76 11.75 6.23
N PRO A 47 -9.00 12.84 5.97
CA PRO A 47 -9.60 14.07 5.44
C PRO A 47 -10.25 13.90 4.05
N GLN A 48 -9.91 12.86 3.29
CA GLN A 48 -10.54 12.60 1.98
C GLN A 48 -11.97 12.05 2.12
N PHE A 49 -12.36 11.60 3.31
CA PHE A 49 -13.63 10.90 3.58
C PHE A 49 -14.64 11.74 4.39
N VAL A 50 -14.28 12.97 4.75
CA VAL A 50 -15.15 13.84 5.57
C VAL A 50 -16.14 14.69 4.78
N GLY A 51 -16.31 14.43 3.48
CA GLY A 51 -17.33 15.08 2.64
C GLY A 51 -17.00 16.51 2.20
N ILE A 52 -15.79 17.00 2.43
CA ILE A 52 -15.34 18.32 1.99
C ILE A 52 -14.76 18.20 0.58
N ASP A 53 -15.37 18.87 -0.40
CA ASP A 53 -15.01 18.74 -1.82
C ASP A 53 -13.56 19.15 -2.12
N GLU A 54 -13.05 20.18 -1.46
CA GLU A 54 -11.67 20.64 -1.61
C GLU A 54 -10.63 19.61 -1.15
N LEU A 55 -11.04 18.64 -0.36
CA LEU A 55 -10.20 17.55 0.13
C LEU A 55 -10.29 16.29 -0.74
N LYS A 56 -11.24 16.24 -1.68
CA LYS A 56 -11.33 15.13 -2.64
C LYS A 56 -10.13 15.13 -3.57
N PHE A 57 -9.58 13.95 -3.79
CA PHE A 57 -8.44 13.74 -4.66
C PHE A 57 -8.60 12.42 -5.38
N ALA A 58 -9.12 12.47 -6.60
CA ALA A 58 -9.44 11.27 -7.38
C ALA A 58 -9.49 11.59 -8.87
N MET A 59 -9.31 10.55 -9.71
CA MET A 59 -9.36 10.62 -11.15
C MET A 59 -10.21 9.50 -11.73
N LYS A 60 -11.01 9.82 -12.72
CA LYS A 60 -11.84 8.87 -13.47
C LYS A 60 -11.24 8.52 -14.83
N GLU A 61 -10.54 9.45 -15.42
CA GLU A 61 -10.07 9.43 -16.80
C GLU A 61 -8.84 8.53 -16.94
N THR A 62 -9.06 7.26 -17.30
CA THR A 62 -7.97 6.30 -17.53
C THR A 62 -7.14 6.64 -18.77
N ASP A 63 -7.75 7.26 -19.77
CA ASP A 63 -7.05 7.66 -21.00
C ASP A 63 -5.94 8.67 -20.72
N LEU A 64 -6.17 9.62 -19.81
CA LEU A 64 -5.13 10.56 -19.38
C LEU A 64 -3.99 9.86 -18.64
N LEU A 65 -4.31 8.85 -17.83
CA LEU A 65 -3.28 8.02 -17.20
C LEU A 65 -2.43 7.30 -18.24
N VAL A 66 -3.05 6.68 -19.25
CA VAL A 66 -2.34 6.01 -20.36
C VAL A 66 -1.45 6.97 -21.12
N GLN A 67 -1.97 8.15 -21.47
CA GLN A 67 -1.20 9.19 -22.18
C GLN A 67 -0.01 9.65 -21.33
N TYR A 68 -0.22 9.85 -20.02
CA TYR A 68 0.83 10.23 -19.09
C TYR A 68 1.96 9.20 -19.04
N LEU A 69 1.62 7.91 -18.90
CA LEU A 69 2.62 6.83 -18.86
C LEU A 69 3.41 6.71 -20.17
N LYS A 70 2.78 6.95 -21.32
CA LYS A 70 3.46 6.98 -22.62
C LYS A 70 4.39 8.17 -22.78
N ALA A 71 4.02 9.32 -22.23
CA ALA A 71 4.84 10.55 -22.27
C ALA A 71 6.01 10.52 -21.26
N HIS A 72 5.97 9.61 -20.28
CA HIS A 72 6.94 9.49 -19.19
C HIS A 72 7.56 8.08 -19.17
N PRO A 73 8.51 7.76 -20.06
CA PRO A 73 9.13 6.44 -20.15
C PRO A 73 9.93 6.04 -18.89
N GLU A 74 10.30 6.98 -18.05
CA GLU A 74 10.92 6.74 -16.75
C GLU A 74 9.95 6.12 -15.74
N VAL A 75 8.62 6.21 -15.93
CA VAL A 75 7.62 5.64 -15.05
C VAL A 75 7.43 4.17 -15.40
N THR A 76 7.88 3.29 -14.52
CA THR A 76 7.79 1.84 -14.70
C THR A 76 6.76 1.19 -13.78
N ASP A 77 6.22 1.94 -12.83
CA ASP A 77 5.46 1.43 -11.70
C ASP A 77 4.28 2.36 -11.36
N ILE A 78 3.09 1.79 -11.33
CA ILE A 78 1.88 2.48 -10.92
C ILE A 78 1.31 1.86 -9.64
N LEU A 79 0.98 2.70 -8.65
CA LEU A 79 0.30 2.29 -7.42
C LEU A 79 -1.14 2.79 -7.39
N PHE A 80 -2.09 1.87 -7.54
CA PHE A 80 -3.50 2.13 -7.26
C PHE A 80 -3.72 2.26 -5.76
N THR A 81 -4.28 3.38 -5.33
CA THR A 81 -4.48 3.72 -3.91
C THR A 81 -5.67 4.68 -3.77
N GLY A 82 -5.92 5.19 -2.57
CA GLY A 82 -7.04 6.13 -2.31
C GLY A 82 -7.68 5.81 -0.98
N GLY A 83 -8.96 5.44 -0.98
CA GLY A 83 -9.58 4.66 0.08
C GLY A 83 -9.00 3.25 0.02
N ASP A 84 -9.73 2.33 -0.57
CA ASP A 84 -9.21 1.00 -0.87
C ASP A 84 -9.65 0.58 -2.28
N PRO A 85 -8.73 0.31 -3.22
CA PRO A 85 -9.08 -0.12 -4.57
C PRO A 85 -9.92 -1.40 -4.63
N MET A 86 -9.84 -2.26 -3.60
CA MET A 86 -10.59 -3.52 -3.57
C MET A 86 -12.06 -3.37 -3.16
N VAL A 87 -12.53 -2.16 -2.84
CA VAL A 87 -13.98 -1.89 -2.72
C VAL A 87 -14.67 -1.87 -4.07
N MET A 88 -13.92 -1.63 -5.15
CA MET A 88 -14.47 -1.63 -6.50
C MET A 88 -14.97 -3.02 -6.90
N SER A 89 -16.09 -3.06 -7.66
CA SER A 89 -16.43 -4.27 -8.40
C SER A 89 -15.38 -4.56 -9.47
N VAL A 90 -15.26 -5.82 -9.90
CA VAL A 90 -14.33 -6.19 -10.96
C VAL A 90 -14.60 -5.41 -12.26
N LYS A 91 -15.87 -5.14 -12.58
CA LYS A 91 -16.25 -4.30 -13.72
C LYS A 91 -15.59 -2.92 -13.66
N LYS A 92 -15.62 -2.27 -12.49
CA LYS A 92 -14.99 -0.96 -12.30
C LYS A 92 -13.47 -1.03 -12.30
N LEU A 93 -12.90 -2.07 -11.71
CA LEU A 93 -11.45 -2.26 -11.73
C LEU A 93 -10.91 -2.49 -13.15
N LYS A 94 -11.66 -3.21 -13.99
CA LYS A 94 -11.34 -3.40 -15.41
C LYS A 94 -11.28 -2.09 -16.19
N GLU A 95 -12.18 -1.14 -15.92
CA GLU A 95 -12.17 0.18 -16.57
C GLU A 95 -10.81 0.91 -16.39
N TYR A 96 -10.07 0.61 -15.33
CA TYR A 96 -8.75 1.18 -15.07
C TYR A 96 -7.60 0.28 -15.53
N ILE A 97 -7.71 -1.03 -15.37
CA ILE A 97 -6.60 -1.97 -15.65
C ILE A 97 -6.53 -2.34 -17.13
N GLU A 98 -7.66 -2.62 -17.78
CA GLU A 98 -7.64 -3.12 -19.18
C GLU A 98 -7.03 -2.13 -20.17
N PRO A 99 -7.28 -0.80 -20.08
CA PRO A 99 -6.58 0.16 -20.93
C PRO A 99 -5.06 0.13 -20.76
N LEU A 100 -4.55 -0.11 -19.55
CA LEU A 100 -3.10 -0.24 -19.31
C LEU A 100 -2.53 -1.47 -20.03
N LEU A 101 -3.29 -2.56 -20.12
CA LEU A 101 -2.87 -3.80 -20.77
C LEU A 101 -2.94 -3.75 -22.31
N SER A 102 -3.87 -2.96 -22.86
CA SER A 102 -4.17 -2.89 -24.29
C SER A 102 -3.44 -1.75 -25.02
N SER A 103 -2.99 -0.72 -24.30
CA SER A 103 -2.47 0.52 -24.91
C SER A 103 -1.00 0.49 -25.31
N ASN A 104 -0.35 -0.66 -25.30
CA ASN A 104 1.06 -0.83 -25.65
C ASN A 104 1.98 0.15 -24.90
N ILE A 105 1.89 0.17 -23.57
CA ILE A 105 2.77 0.95 -22.68
C ILE A 105 4.02 0.09 -22.43
N THR A 106 5.11 0.37 -23.16
CA THR A 106 6.32 -0.48 -23.16
C THR A 106 7.16 -0.36 -21.90
N ASN A 107 7.04 0.75 -21.18
CA ASN A 107 7.79 1.03 -19.95
C ASN A 107 7.10 0.49 -18.68
N LEU A 108 5.82 0.13 -18.73
CA LEU A 108 5.10 -0.32 -17.54
C LEU A 108 5.50 -1.76 -17.14
N GLN A 109 6.20 -1.90 -16.02
CA GLN A 109 6.69 -3.17 -15.51
C GLN A 109 5.86 -3.69 -14.32
N THR A 110 5.28 -2.77 -13.52
CA THR A 110 4.61 -3.16 -12.28
C THR A 110 3.29 -2.39 -12.09
N ILE A 111 2.25 -3.13 -11.74
CA ILE A 111 1.00 -2.58 -11.19
C ILE A 111 0.93 -2.98 -9.72
N ARG A 112 0.80 -1.99 -8.84
CA ARG A 112 0.60 -2.21 -7.40
C ARG A 112 -0.80 -1.83 -6.97
N ILE A 113 -1.34 -2.59 -6.02
CA ILE A 113 -2.64 -2.33 -5.40
C ILE A 113 -2.44 -2.20 -3.90
N GLY A 114 -2.62 -0.99 -3.37
CA GLY A 114 -2.56 -0.72 -1.94
C GLY A 114 -3.91 -1.04 -1.29
N THR A 115 -3.97 -2.05 -0.43
CA THR A 115 -5.24 -2.51 0.15
C THR A 115 -5.11 -3.06 1.57
N LYS A 116 -6.17 -2.92 2.35
CA LYS A 116 -6.38 -3.60 3.62
C LYS A 116 -7.47 -4.68 3.52
N ALA A 117 -8.01 -4.93 2.34
CA ALA A 117 -9.10 -5.88 2.12
C ALA A 117 -8.76 -7.30 2.58
N LEU A 118 -7.48 -7.72 2.49
CA LEU A 118 -7.06 -9.03 3.01
C LEU A 118 -7.38 -9.20 4.51
N GLY A 119 -7.19 -8.16 5.31
CA GLY A 119 -7.54 -8.20 6.74
C GLY A 119 -9.00 -7.90 7.03
N TYR A 120 -9.65 -7.03 6.24
CA TYR A 120 -11.01 -6.55 6.51
C TYR A 120 -12.09 -7.29 5.75
N TRP A 121 -11.84 -7.71 4.52
CA TRP A 121 -12.81 -8.40 3.67
C TRP A 121 -12.12 -9.44 2.78
N PRO A 122 -11.53 -10.50 3.37
CA PRO A 122 -10.84 -11.55 2.60
C PRO A 122 -11.78 -12.28 1.62
N TYR A 123 -13.08 -12.29 1.89
CA TYR A 123 -14.10 -12.88 1.01
C TYR A 123 -14.14 -12.26 -0.38
N LYS A 124 -13.65 -11.04 -0.56
CA LYS A 124 -13.43 -10.41 -1.87
C LYS A 124 -12.63 -11.29 -2.83
N PHE A 125 -11.74 -12.11 -2.29
CA PHE A 125 -10.85 -13.00 -3.04
C PHE A 125 -11.22 -14.47 -2.93
N ILE A 126 -12.40 -14.79 -2.34
CA ILE A 126 -12.82 -16.18 -2.08
C ILE A 126 -14.19 -16.47 -2.65
N SER A 127 -15.19 -15.67 -2.27
CA SER A 127 -16.61 -16.02 -2.47
C SER A 127 -17.52 -14.83 -2.76
N ASP A 128 -17.00 -13.61 -2.90
CA ASP A 128 -17.78 -12.50 -3.45
C ASP A 128 -18.27 -12.86 -4.85
N LYS A 129 -19.42 -12.34 -5.25
CA LYS A 129 -20.06 -12.64 -6.54
C LYS A 129 -19.17 -12.43 -7.77
N ASP A 130 -18.13 -11.61 -7.65
CA ASP A 130 -17.17 -11.30 -8.71
C ASP A 130 -15.74 -11.79 -8.40
N SER A 131 -15.56 -12.67 -7.39
CA SER A 131 -14.23 -13.12 -6.94
C SER A 131 -13.47 -13.87 -8.03
N ASP A 132 -14.11 -14.78 -8.77
CA ASP A 132 -13.47 -15.55 -9.82
C ASP A 132 -13.04 -14.67 -10.99
N GLU A 133 -13.90 -13.74 -11.39
CA GLU A 133 -13.60 -12.77 -12.46
C GLU A 133 -12.47 -11.82 -12.04
N LEU A 134 -12.41 -11.45 -10.76
CA LEU A 134 -11.34 -10.64 -10.19
C LEU A 134 -9.99 -11.37 -10.25
N LEU A 135 -9.95 -12.64 -9.86
CA LEU A 135 -8.75 -13.47 -9.94
C LEU A 135 -8.31 -13.70 -11.38
N GLN A 136 -9.25 -13.83 -12.33
CA GLN A 136 -8.93 -13.90 -13.76
C GLN A 136 -8.32 -12.58 -14.27
N LEU A 137 -8.82 -11.43 -13.83
CA LEU A 137 -8.20 -10.13 -14.15
C LEU A 137 -6.75 -10.07 -13.67
N PHE A 138 -6.47 -10.55 -12.47
CA PHE A 138 -5.12 -10.59 -11.93
C PHE A 138 -4.19 -11.49 -12.74
N LYS A 139 -4.68 -12.69 -13.15
CA LYS A 139 -3.95 -13.57 -14.07
C LYS A 139 -3.71 -12.91 -15.44
N LYS A 140 -4.67 -12.13 -15.94
CA LYS A 140 -4.51 -11.39 -17.20
C LYS A 140 -3.35 -10.39 -17.10
N VAL A 141 -3.18 -9.69 -15.96
CA VAL A 141 -2.05 -8.78 -15.72
C VAL A 141 -0.72 -9.54 -15.73
N THR A 142 -0.62 -10.60 -14.92
CA THR A 142 0.63 -11.37 -14.80
C THR A 142 1.01 -12.11 -16.08
N ASN A 143 0.03 -12.66 -16.81
CA ASN A 143 0.26 -13.30 -18.11
C ASN A 143 0.72 -12.33 -19.20
N LYS A 144 0.47 -11.03 -19.01
CA LYS A 144 0.97 -9.98 -19.92
C LYS A 144 2.45 -9.64 -19.66
N GLY A 145 3.07 -10.28 -18.67
CA GLY A 145 4.45 -10.01 -18.25
C GLY A 145 4.58 -8.81 -17.31
N ILE A 146 3.46 -8.22 -16.86
CA ILE A 146 3.46 -7.12 -15.89
C ILE A 146 3.39 -7.72 -14.48
N GLN A 147 4.29 -7.33 -13.60
CA GLN A 147 4.24 -7.75 -12.20
C GLN A 147 3.03 -7.13 -11.50
N LEU A 148 2.15 -7.95 -10.94
CA LEU A 148 1.09 -7.48 -10.05
C LEU A 148 1.55 -7.63 -8.61
N ALA A 149 1.56 -6.53 -7.83
CA ALA A 149 2.00 -6.55 -6.46
C ALA A 149 0.94 -5.95 -5.52
N PHE A 150 0.45 -6.76 -4.59
CA PHE A 150 -0.41 -6.29 -3.51
C PHE A 150 0.44 -5.66 -2.42
N MET A 151 0.18 -4.39 -2.11
CA MET A 151 0.73 -3.69 -0.96
C MET A 151 -0.24 -3.87 0.21
N ALA A 152 -0.18 -5.07 0.82
CA ALA A 152 -1.14 -5.52 1.81
C ALA A 152 -0.85 -4.90 3.18
N HIS A 153 -1.89 -4.37 3.81
CA HIS A 153 -1.78 -3.73 5.10
C HIS A 153 -2.30 -4.66 6.21
N PHE A 154 -1.38 -5.13 7.06
CA PHE A 154 -1.68 -5.91 8.26
C PHE A 154 -1.08 -5.22 9.48
N ASN A 155 -1.91 -4.93 10.49
CA ASN A 155 -1.49 -4.21 11.68
C ASN A 155 -1.14 -5.09 12.87
N HIS A 156 -1.66 -6.33 12.89
CA HIS A 156 -1.47 -7.24 14.02
C HIS A 156 -1.43 -8.69 13.52
N PRO A 157 -0.63 -9.59 14.14
CA PRO A 157 -0.55 -11.00 13.73
C PRO A 157 -1.90 -11.73 13.77
N ASN A 158 -2.84 -11.30 14.60
CA ASN A 158 -4.18 -11.91 14.65
C ASN A 158 -4.94 -11.79 13.33
N GLU A 159 -4.68 -10.75 12.52
CA GLU A 159 -5.30 -10.62 11.20
C GLU A 159 -4.92 -11.77 10.24
N LEU A 160 -3.77 -12.43 10.46
CA LEU A 160 -3.26 -13.52 9.64
C LEU A 160 -3.72 -14.92 10.11
N LYS A 161 -4.39 -15.02 11.26
CA LYS A 161 -4.75 -16.31 11.88
C LYS A 161 -5.98 -16.96 11.25
N THR A 162 -6.90 -16.19 10.68
CA THR A 162 -8.16 -16.70 10.14
C THR A 162 -7.95 -17.54 8.88
N ASN A 163 -8.78 -18.58 8.71
CA ASN A 163 -8.74 -19.39 7.50
C ASN A 163 -9.08 -18.59 6.25
N ALA A 164 -10.03 -17.65 6.36
CA ALA A 164 -10.41 -16.79 5.23
C ALA A 164 -9.21 -15.98 4.70
N VAL A 165 -8.42 -15.36 5.58
CA VAL A 165 -7.21 -14.61 5.16
C VAL A 165 -6.18 -15.53 4.50
N LYS A 166 -5.95 -16.72 5.04
CA LYS A 166 -5.01 -17.71 4.46
C LYS A 166 -5.44 -18.14 3.06
N VAL A 167 -6.73 -18.41 2.86
CA VAL A 167 -7.29 -18.78 1.54
C VAL A 167 -7.19 -17.60 0.57
N ALA A 168 -7.53 -16.38 0.99
CA ALA A 168 -7.44 -15.20 0.16
C ALA A 168 -5.99 -14.92 -0.31
N ILE A 169 -5.02 -15.03 0.60
CA ILE A 169 -3.58 -14.92 0.26
C ILE A 169 -3.21 -15.96 -0.79
N LYS A 170 -3.57 -17.22 -0.57
CA LYS A 170 -3.29 -18.32 -1.51
C LYS A 170 -3.90 -18.05 -2.89
N ASN A 171 -5.15 -17.60 -2.95
CA ASN A 171 -5.83 -17.32 -4.20
C ASN A 171 -5.14 -16.19 -4.99
N ILE A 172 -4.72 -15.12 -4.32
CA ILE A 172 -3.95 -14.04 -4.95
C ILE A 172 -2.61 -14.55 -5.47
N LEU A 173 -1.84 -15.29 -4.65
CA LEU A 173 -0.55 -15.84 -5.07
C LEU A 173 -0.68 -16.80 -6.26
N ASN A 174 -1.75 -17.57 -6.34
CA ASN A 174 -2.05 -18.47 -7.47
C ASN A 174 -2.32 -17.74 -8.79
N THR A 175 -2.51 -16.43 -8.77
CA THR A 175 -2.60 -15.60 -9.99
C THR A 175 -1.23 -15.20 -10.55
N GLY A 176 -0.13 -15.54 -9.88
CA GLY A 176 1.21 -15.05 -10.18
C GLY A 176 1.53 -13.67 -9.57
N ALA A 177 0.57 -13.07 -8.88
CA ALA A 177 0.81 -11.84 -8.12
C ALA A 177 1.69 -12.08 -6.90
N ILE A 178 2.38 -11.04 -6.44
CA ILE A 178 3.13 -11.05 -5.19
C ILE A 178 2.43 -10.22 -4.12
N ILE A 179 2.67 -10.54 -2.85
CA ILE A 179 2.12 -9.80 -1.72
C ILE A 179 3.26 -9.24 -0.89
N ARG A 180 3.40 -7.92 -0.85
CA ARG A 180 4.30 -7.18 0.03
C ARG A 180 3.51 -6.57 1.16
N THR A 181 3.95 -6.77 2.40
CA THR A 181 3.20 -6.35 3.58
C THR A 181 3.77 -5.10 4.20
N GLN A 182 2.89 -4.27 4.73
CA GLN A 182 3.28 -3.02 5.40
C GLN A 182 2.35 -2.71 6.56
N SER A 183 2.88 -2.02 7.57
CA SER A 183 2.11 -1.54 8.71
C SER A 183 2.80 -0.36 9.37
N PRO A 184 2.08 0.62 9.94
CA PRO A 184 2.65 1.52 10.91
C PRO A 184 2.85 0.82 12.25
N ILE A 185 3.94 1.17 12.97
CA ILE A 185 4.04 0.88 14.39
C ILE A 185 3.15 1.87 15.14
N MET A 186 2.31 1.35 16.04
CA MET A 186 1.29 2.12 16.75
C MET A 186 1.21 1.71 18.20
N ASN A 187 1.19 2.72 19.07
CA ASN A 187 0.88 2.50 20.48
C ASN A 187 -0.50 1.82 20.62
N HIS A 188 -0.69 1.01 21.62
CA HIS A 188 -1.90 0.23 21.93
C HIS A 188 -2.26 -0.89 20.93
N ILE A 189 -1.60 -0.99 19.78
CA ILE A 189 -1.91 -1.97 18.74
C ILE A 189 -0.78 -3.00 18.56
N ASN A 190 0.41 -2.54 18.21
CA ASN A 190 1.53 -3.39 17.82
C ASN A 190 2.89 -2.81 18.24
N ASN A 191 2.95 -2.12 19.37
CA ASN A 191 4.18 -1.52 19.87
C ASN A 191 5.08 -2.50 20.66
N LYS A 192 4.79 -3.81 20.59
CA LYS A 192 5.59 -4.87 21.22
C LYS A 192 6.43 -5.60 20.17
N VAL A 193 7.61 -6.04 20.57
CA VAL A 193 8.53 -6.81 19.73
C VAL A 193 7.88 -8.10 19.22
N GLU A 194 7.15 -8.79 20.09
CA GLU A 194 6.54 -10.08 19.82
C GLU A 194 5.50 -10.00 18.70
N ASP A 195 4.74 -8.90 18.62
CA ASP A 195 3.74 -8.68 17.58
C ASP A 195 4.38 -8.66 16.19
N TRP A 196 5.53 -8.00 16.05
CA TRP A 196 6.26 -7.92 14.77
C TRP A 196 6.96 -9.22 14.42
N VAL A 197 7.58 -9.89 15.40
CA VAL A 197 8.21 -11.20 15.21
C VAL A 197 7.19 -12.21 14.70
N GLU A 198 6.03 -12.32 15.37
CA GLU A 198 4.98 -13.24 14.98
C GLU A 198 4.38 -12.87 13.62
N MET A 199 4.09 -11.58 13.40
CA MET A 199 3.53 -11.10 12.15
C MET A 199 4.46 -11.40 10.96
N TRP A 200 5.74 -11.08 11.04
CA TRP A 200 6.68 -11.34 9.95
C TRP A 200 6.89 -12.84 9.69
N LYS A 201 6.96 -13.65 10.74
CA LYS A 201 7.03 -15.12 10.60
C LYS A 201 5.79 -15.69 9.92
N GLN A 202 4.60 -15.25 10.32
CA GLN A 202 3.35 -15.69 9.70
C GLN A 202 3.23 -15.22 8.25
N GLN A 203 3.60 -13.98 7.95
CA GLN A 203 3.62 -13.44 6.59
C GLN A 203 4.49 -14.28 5.67
N VAL A 204 5.73 -14.58 6.06
CA VAL A 204 6.63 -15.43 5.28
C VAL A 204 6.07 -16.84 5.11
N LYS A 205 5.53 -17.45 6.17
CA LYS A 205 4.90 -18.77 6.10
C LYS A 205 3.75 -18.83 5.09
N LEU A 206 3.04 -17.73 4.90
CA LEU A 206 1.92 -17.61 3.96
C LEU A 206 2.36 -17.19 2.55
N GLY A 207 3.66 -16.99 2.29
CA GLY A 207 4.18 -16.56 1.00
C GLY A 207 4.19 -15.04 0.79
N CYS A 208 3.92 -14.26 1.83
CA CYS A 208 4.02 -12.81 1.77
C CYS A 208 5.45 -12.35 2.06
N ILE A 209 5.79 -11.15 1.57
CA ILE A 209 7.11 -10.53 1.71
C ILE A 209 6.98 -9.33 2.65
N PRO A 210 7.52 -9.37 3.89
CA PRO A 210 7.57 -8.19 4.75
C PRO A 210 8.30 -7.05 4.06
N TYR A 211 7.70 -5.84 4.06
CA TYR A 211 8.23 -4.76 3.22
C TYR A 211 8.49 -3.45 3.96
N TYR A 212 7.51 -2.94 4.72
CA TYR A 212 7.68 -1.70 5.48
C TYR A 212 7.13 -1.78 6.90
N MET A 213 7.93 -1.28 7.86
CA MET A 213 7.45 -0.77 9.14
C MET A 213 7.46 0.76 9.06
N PHE A 214 6.28 1.39 9.06
CA PHE A 214 6.15 2.83 9.06
C PHE A 214 6.03 3.38 10.48
N VAL A 215 6.44 4.62 10.70
CA VAL A 215 6.04 5.40 11.87
C VAL A 215 4.67 6.00 11.59
N ALA A 216 3.72 5.81 12.51
CA ALA A 216 2.38 6.40 12.39
C ALA A 216 2.47 7.93 12.55
N ARG A 217 1.86 8.67 11.61
CA ARG A 217 1.78 10.12 11.64
C ARG A 217 0.63 10.64 10.81
N ASP A 218 0.27 11.89 11.02
CA ASP A 218 -0.78 12.62 10.29
C ASP A 218 -2.17 11.95 10.38
N THR A 219 -2.39 11.12 11.41
CA THR A 219 -3.70 10.53 11.71
C THR A 219 -4.55 11.51 12.54
N GLY A 220 -5.88 11.33 12.51
CA GLY A 220 -6.78 12.14 13.36
C GLY A 220 -6.53 11.93 14.86
N ALA A 221 -6.11 10.73 15.28
CA ALA A 221 -5.79 10.37 16.66
C ALA A 221 -4.27 10.15 16.84
N GLN A 222 -3.47 11.08 16.35
CA GLN A 222 -2.02 10.90 16.28
C GLN A 222 -1.40 10.68 17.67
N ASP A 223 -1.75 11.47 18.64
CA ASP A 223 -1.16 11.37 20.00
C ASP A 223 -1.49 10.04 20.68
N TYR A 224 -2.66 9.47 20.39
CA TYR A 224 -3.04 8.15 20.89
C TYR A 224 -2.20 7.02 20.28
N PHE A 225 -1.89 7.10 18.99
CA PHE A 225 -1.14 6.06 18.28
C PHE A 225 0.36 6.31 18.22
N ALA A 226 0.83 7.47 18.64
CA ALA A 226 2.24 7.84 18.53
C ALA A 226 3.13 6.89 19.32
N VAL A 227 4.24 6.49 18.69
CA VAL A 227 5.37 5.80 19.31
C VAL A 227 6.59 6.67 19.09
N THR A 228 7.39 6.89 20.13
CA THR A 228 8.64 7.65 19.98
C THR A 228 9.57 6.99 18.98
N LEU A 229 10.36 7.77 18.26
CA LEU A 229 11.30 7.25 17.28
C LEU A 229 12.30 6.27 17.89
N GLU A 230 12.74 6.54 19.12
CA GLU A 230 13.59 5.64 19.89
C GLU A 230 12.94 4.28 20.13
N ASN A 231 11.69 4.26 20.60
CA ASN A 231 10.97 3.02 20.85
C ASN A 231 10.67 2.27 19.56
N ALA A 232 10.28 2.99 18.49
CA ALA A 232 10.07 2.37 17.18
C ALA A 232 11.34 1.67 16.66
N TRP A 233 12.51 2.32 16.82
CA TRP A 233 13.80 1.73 16.48
C TRP A 233 14.14 0.51 17.34
N LYS A 234 13.96 0.59 18.65
CA LYS A 234 14.21 -0.53 19.57
C LYS A 234 13.35 -1.75 19.20
N VAL A 235 12.05 -1.54 19.01
CA VAL A 235 11.12 -2.62 18.60
C VAL A 235 11.54 -3.22 17.27
N TYR A 236 11.86 -2.38 16.28
CA TYR A 236 12.31 -2.84 14.96
C TYR A 236 13.59 -3.68 15.06
N LYS A 237 14.63 -3.14 15.67
CA LYS A 237 15.95 -3.79 15.81
C LYS A 237 15.83 -5.14 16.51
N GLU A 238 15.10 -5.19 17.60
CA GLU A 238 14.92 -6.41 18.37
C GLU A 238 14.06 -7.44 17.62
N ALA A 239 12.95 -7.04 17.01
CA ALA A 239 12.15 -7.94 16.19
C ALA A 239 12.93 -8.48 14.99
N TYR A 240 13.69 -7.61 14.31
CA TYR A 240 14.53 -7.98 13.18
C TYR A 240 15.59 -9.02 13.55
N SER A 241 16.16 -8.95 14.76
CA SER A 241 17.15 -9.92 15.24
C SER A 241 16.56 -11.31 15.51
N LYS A 242 15.26 -11.40 15.81
CA LYS A 242 14.54 -12.63 16.19
C LYS A 242 13.87 -13.39 15.04
N VAL A 243 14.06 -12.93 13.81
CA VAL A 243 13.48 -13.58 12.61
C VAL A 243 14.57 -14.07 11.65
N SER A 244 14.21 -15.02 10.80
CA SER A 244 15.12 -15.58 9.79
C SER A 244 15.47 -14.57 8.69
N GLY A 245 16.57 -14.81 7.95
CA GLY A 245 17.01 -13.95 6.85
C GLY A 245 15.92 -13.66 5.81
N ILE A 246 15.09 -14.64 5.48
CA ILE A 246 14.00 -14.45 4.50
C ILE A 246 12.88 -13.52 5.01
N ALA A 247 12.72 -13.37 6.31
CA ALA A 247 11.80 -12.41 6.91
C ALA A 247 12.43 -11.01 7.09
N ARG A 248 13.74 -10.89 6.95
CA ARG A 248 14.50 -9.63 7.08
C ARG A 248 14.50 -8.78 5.81
N THR A 249 13.44 -8.85 5.03
CA THR A 249 13.21 -7.99 3.86
C THR A 249 12.56 -6.67 4.21
N VAL A 250 12.01 -6.55 5.43
CA VAL A 250 11.34 -5.35 5.91
C VAL A 250 12.32 -4.20 6.10
N ARG A 251 11.94 -3.03 5.64
CA ARG A 251 12.63 -1.76 5.88
C ARG A 251 11.87 -0.94 6.93
N GLY A 252 12.60 -0.41 7.90
CA GLY A 252 11.99 0.37 8.97
C GLY A 252 12.93 0.80 10.07
N PRO A 253 12.44 1.56 11.05
CA PRO A 253 11.22 2.35 10.93
C PRO A 253 11.35 3.45 9.87
N ILE A 254 10.29 3.68 9.09
CA ILE A 254 10.30 4.66 7.99
C ILE A 254 9.24 5.72 8.22
N MET A 255 9.63 6.97 8.00
CA MET A 255 8.73 8.11 7.94
C MET A 255 8.59 8.63 6.51
N TYR A 256 7.39 9.04 6.15
CA TYR A 256 7.17 9.83 4.96
C TYR A 256 7.40 11.30 5.28
N THR A 257 8.23 11.97 4.48
CA THR A 257 8.53 13.41 4.58
C THR A 257 8.34 14.09 3.22
N ASN A 258 8.38 15.43 3.18
CA ASN A 258 8.26 16.16 1.92
C ASN A 258 9.34 15.78 0.90
N PRO A 259 10.63 15.69 1.23
CA PRO A 259 11.65 15.29 0.27
C PRO A 259 11.61 13.80 -0.08
N GLY A 260 11.02 12.94 0.75
CA GLY A 260 11.03 11.50 0.49
C GLY A 260 10.69 10.65 1.71
N LYS A 261 11.17 9.42 1.70
CA LYS A 261 11.12 8.52 2.87
C LYS A 261 12.42 8.63 3.65
N VAL A 262 12.30 8.84 4.94
CA VAL A 262 13.44 8.84 5.89
C VAL A 262 13.38 7.54 6.68
N GLN A 263 14.46 6.78 6.67
CA GLN A 263 14.62 5.57 7.47
C GLN A 263 15.47 5.88 8.69
N ILE A 264 15.03 5.44 9.87
CA ILE A 264 15.81 5.52 11.10
C ILE A 264 16.78 4.34 11.10
N LEU A 265 18.07 4.64 11.11
CA LEU A 265 19.14 3.63 11.01
C LEU A 265 19.76 3.29 12.38
N GLY A 266 19.63 4.18 13.34
CA GLY A 266 20.22 4.00 14.65
C GLY A 266 19.86 5.12 15.61
N ILE A 267 20.41 5.05 16.80
CA ILE A 267 20.33 6.07 17.84
C ILE A 267 21.75 6.29 18.31
N ASN A 268 22.22 7.52 18.25
CA ASN A 268 23.49 7.95 18.81
C ASN A 268 23.22 8.93 19.96
N GLU A 269 24.23 9.12 20.80
CA GLU A 269 24.22 10.14 21.85
C GLU A 269 25.33 11.14 21.57
N ILE A 270 24.97 12.40 21.40
CA ILE A 270 25.90 13.52 21.18
C ILE A 270 25.59 14.57 22.23
N ASN A 271 26.60 14.94 23.05
CA ASN A 271 26.44 15.93 24.14
C ASN A 271 25.28 15.63 25.09
N ASN A 272 25.08 14.35 25.46
CA ASN A 272 23.98 13.84 26.28
C ASN A 272 22.58 13.97 25.62
N GLU A 273 22.50 14.28 24.34
CA GLU A 273 21.26 14.26 23.57
C GLU A 273 21.22 13.06 22.63
N LYS A 274 20.08 12.38 22.57
CA LYS A 274 19.86 11.27 21.63
C LYS A 274 19.52 11.79 20.25
N VAL A 275 20.28 11.39 19.27
CA VAL A 275 20.14 11.73 17.84
C VAL A 275 20.00 10.47 16.96
#